data_653186a06a7053ec35904aece8285be5
#
_entry.id   653186a06a7053ec35904aece8285be5
#
_cell.length_a   1.000
_cell.length_b   1.000
_cell.length_c   1.000
_cell.angle_alpha   90.00
_cell.angle_beta   90.00
_cell.angle_gamma   90.00
#
_symmetry.space_group_name_H-M   'P 1'
#
loop_
_entity.id
_entity.type
_entity.pdbx_description
1 polymer ?
#
loop_
_entity_poly.entity_id
_entity_poly.type
_entity_poly.pdbx_seq_one_letter_code
_entity_poly.pdbx_strand_id
1 'polypeptide(L)' 'MPIKHYKGLEICEMWENGKPYYIVCKEFKDDPFWEIGSMQYDTIKKAKIDIDDNIYN' A
#
# COMPACT_ATOMS: atom_id res chain seq x y z
N MET A 1 -0.38 7.99 10.58
CA MET A 1 -0.91 6.71 10.09
C MET A 1 0.21 5.70 9.97
N PRO A 2 -0.03 4.44 10.35
CA PRO A 2 1.00 3.41 10.17
C PRO A 2 1.30 3.21 8.69
N ILE A 3 2.58 3.28 8.36
CA ILE A 3 3.07 3.05 7.00
C ILE A 3 4.20 2.06 7.10
N LYS A 4 4.14 1.02 6.28
CA LYS A 4 5.19 0.04 6.19
C LYS A 4 5.91 0.17 4.86
N HIS A 5 7.22 0.31 4.91
CA HIS A 5 8.04 0.36 3.70
C HIS A 5 8.41 -1.05 3.24
N TYR A 6 8.24 -1.33 1.97
CA TYR A 6 8.55 -2.64 1.42
C TYR A 6 8.96 -2.51 -0.04
N LYS A 7 10.20 -2.87 -0.33
CA LYS A 7 10.77 -2.88 -1.70
C LYS A 7 10.57 -1.56 -2.45
N GLY A 8 10.78 -0.44 -1.76
CA GLY A 8 10.66 0.88 -2.37
C GLY A 8 9.23 1.42 -2.46
N LEU A 9 8.26 0.67 -1.94
CA LEU A 9 6.87 1.07 -1.91
C LEU A 9 6.41 1.20 -0.47
N GLU A 10 5.32 1.92 -0.25
CA GLU A 10 4.69 2.04 1.06
C GLU A 10 3.37 1.30 1.06
N ILE A 11 3.13 0.56 2.15
CA ILE A 11 1.84 -0.06 2.42
C ILE A 11 1.18 0.78 3.51
N CYS A 12 0.08 1.44 3.15
CA CYS A 12 -0.61 2.36 4.05
C CYS A 12 -1.83 1.68 4.65
N GLU A 13 -2.00 1.82 5.97
CA GLU A 13 -3.19 1.33 6.66
C GLU A 13 -4.27 2.39 6.62
N MET A 14 -5.42 2.01 6.12
CA MET A 14 -6.60 2.85 6.04
C MET A 14 -7.74 2.20 6.82
N TRP A 15 -8.68 3.01 7.27
CA TRP A 15 -9.82 2.51 8.05
C TRP A 15 -11.13 2.91 7.39
N GLU A 16 -12.04 1.96 7.31
CA GLU A 16 -13.39 2.20 6.80
C GLU A 16 -14.37 1.35 7.58
N ASN A 17 -15.42 1.99 8.11
CA ASN A 17 -16.47 1.32 8.88
C ASN A 17 -15.92 0.46 10.02
N GLY A 18 -14.87 0.95 10.69
CA GLY A 18 -14.28 0.25 11.83
C GLY A 18 -13.39 -0.91 11.44
N LYS A 19 -13.10 -1.10 10.15
CA LYS A 19 -12.21 -2.18 9.68
C LYS A 19 -11.01 -1.59 8.96
N PRO A 20 -9.82 -2.14 9.19
CA PRO A 20 -8.64 -1.71 8.45
C PRO A 20 -8.58 -2.36 7.08
N TYR A 21 -8.03 -1.64 6.13
CA TYR A 21 -7.60 -2.19 4.85
C TYR A 21 -6.27 -1.54 4.49
N TYR A 22 -5.60 -2.10 3.52
CA TYR A 22 -4.25 -1.67 3.15
C TYR A 22 -4.20 -1.36 1.68
N ILE A 23 -3.48 -0.28 1.35
CA ILE A 23 -3.25 0.12 -0.03
C ILE A 23 -1.75 0.26 -0.26
N VAL A 24 -1.35 0.16 -1.51
CA VAL A 24 0.05 0.34 -1.90
C VAL A 24 0.22 1.73 -2.49
N CYS A 25 1.20 2.46 -1.96
CA CYS A 25 1.49 3.82 -2.36
C CYS A 25 2.94 3.95 -2.77
N LYS A 26 3.24 5.00 -3.50
CA LYS A 26 4.61 5.36 -3.83
C LYS A 26 4.81 6.83 -3.46
N GLU A 27 5.94 7.14 -2.82
CA GLU A 27 6.29 8.50 -2.51
C GLU A 27 6.80 9.21 -3.76
N PHE A 28 6.25 10.38 -4.04
CA PHE A 28 6.71 11.24 -5.12
C PHE A 28 7.22 12.55 -4.53
N LYS A 29 8.08 13.20 -5.29
CA LYS A 29 8.74 14.41 -4.86
C LYS A 29 7.75 15.54 -4.54
N ASP A 30 6.73 15.71 -5.37
CA ASP A 30 5.75 16.78 -5.23
C ASP A 30 4.46 16.34 -4.55
N ASP A 31 4.15 15.06 -4.62
CA ASP A 31 3.04 14.43 -3.92
C ASP A 31 3.62 13.33 -3.04
N PRO A 32 3.70 13.55 -1.71
CA PRO A 32 4.39 12.59 -0.84
C PRO A 32 3.85 11.16 -0.92
N PHE A 33 2.59 11.00 -1.25
CA PHE A 33 2.01 9.67 -1.38
C PHE A 33 1.10 9.60 -2.58
N TRP A 34 1.32 8.59 -3.39
CA TRP A 34 0.52 8.32 -4.56
C TRP A 34 0.05 6.88 -4.51
N GLU A 35 -1.25 6.69 -4.47
CA GLU A 35 -1.82 5.36 -4.54
C GLU A 35 -1.63 4.79 -5.94
N ILE A 36 -0.91 3.67 -6.04
CA ILE A 36 -0.67 3.02 -7.32
C ILE A 36 -1.49 1.74 -7.40
N GLY A 37 -2.53 1.79 -8.15
CA GLY A 37 -3.47 0.71 -8.25
C GLY A 37 -4.67 0.96 -7.36
N SER A 38 -5.75 0.27 -7.66
CA SER A 38 -7.02 0.41 -6.96
C SER A 38 -7.32 -0.74 -6.02
N MET A 39 -6.32 -1.60 -5.76
CA MET A 39 -6.54 -2.79 -4.95
C MET A 39 -6.48 -2.47 -3.47
N GLN A 40 -7.43 -3.05 -2.74
CA GLN A 40 -7.47 -2.97 -1.28
C GLN A 40 -7.17 -4.35 -0.74
N TYR A 41 -6.30 -4.42 0.25
CA TYR A 41 -5.88 -5.69 0.84
C TYR A 41 -6.38 -5.79 2.27
N ASP A 42 -6.80 -6.98 2.66
CA ASP A 42 -7.24 -7.23 4.03
C ASP A 42 -6.07 -7.24 5.01
N THR A 43 -4.88 -7.60 4.54
CA THR A 43 -3.70 -7.73 5.38
C THR A 43 -2.47 -7.19 4.67
N ILE A 44 -1.47 -6.80 5.47
CA ILE A 44 -0.16 -6.37 4.93
C ILE A 44 0.49 -7.52 4.16
N LYS A 45 0.33 -8.76 4.64
CA LYS A 45 0.90 -9.93 3.97
C LYS A 45 0.41 -10.06 2.53
N LYS A 46 -0.88 -9.85 2.30
CA LYS A 46 -1.45 -9.94 0.95
C LYS A 46 -0.87 -8.85 0.04
N ALA A 47 -0.71 -7.63 0.57
CA ALA A 47 -0.08 -6.56 -0.19
C ALA A 47 1.36 -6.90 -0.56
N LYS A 48 2.12 -7.49 0.37
CA LYS A 48 3.50 -7.90 0.09
C LYS A 48 3.60 -8.96 -0.98
N ILE A 49 2.66 -9.91 -1.00
CA ILE A 49 2.64 -10.96 -2.02
C ILE A 49 2.53 -10.34 -3.40
N ASP A 50 1.63 -9.39 -3.57
CA ASP A 50 1.45 -8.74 -4.87
C ASP A 50 2.65 -7.87 -5.25
N ILE A 51 3.28 -7.22 -4.28
CA ILE A 51 4.52 -6.47 -4.53
C ILE A 51 5.63 -7.43 -4.99
N ASP A 52 5.73 -8.60 -4.35
CA ASP A 52 6.72 -9.61 -4.73
C ASP A 52 6.47 -10.18 -6.13
N ASP A 53 5.22 -10.22 -6.55
CA ASP A 53 4.83 -10.68 -7.88
C ASP A 53 5.02 -9.60 -8.95
N ASN A 54 5.58 -8.45 -8.59
CA ASN A 54 5.91 -7.35 -9.50
C ASN A 54 4.70 -6.74 -10.21
N ILE A 55 3.52 -6.82 -9.63
CA ILE A 55 2.34 -6.25 -10.28
C ILE A 55 2.33 -4.72 -10.25
N TYR A 56 3.20 -4.11 -9.45
CA TYR A 56 3.32 -2.65 -9.30
C TYR A 56 4.51 -2.07 -10.03
N ASN A 57 5.18 -2.83 -10.81
CA ASN A 57 6.33 -2.35 -11.59
C ASN A 57 5.94 -1.88 -12.98
#